data_cc7741c5c262e79bae1ec32132545277
#
_entry.id   cc7741c5c262e79bae1ec32132545277
#
_cell.length_a   1.000
_cell.length_b   1.000
_cell.length_c   1.000
_cell.angle_alpha   90.00
_cell.angle_beta   90.00
_cell.angle_gamma   90.00
#
_symmetry.space_group_name_H-M   'P 1'
#
loop_
_entity.id
_entity.type
_entity.pdbx_description
1 polymer ?
#
loop_
_entity_poly.entity_id
_entity_poly.type
_entity_poly.pdbx_seq_one_letter_code
_entity_poly.pdbx_strand_id
1 'polypeptide(L)'
;MTPEKLTFLLADDDPDDWEIFQEGLEKTAPPHTIHWIKHGDSVLPGVREVGPDILFLDLNIPGCDGIECLRLMSKDPVLKDLTVVIYTTSNAPDHVKECYSLGACRYLLKPVNYTGIFKGLEMILKLYHQGHLVRTNFENFVIDTYKLK
;
A
#
# COMPACT_ATOMS: atom_id res chain seq x y z
N MET A 1 28.38 1.88 -5.50
CA MET A 1 27.33 2.18 -4.52
C MET A 1 26.34 1.05 -4.46
N THR A 2 26.12 0.49 -3.29
CA THR A 2 25.08 -0.52 -3.11
C THR A 2 23.72 0.17 -3.10
N PRO A 3 22.74 -0.29 -3.90
CA PRO A 3 21.38 0.28 -3.82
C PRO A 3 20.84 0.15 -2.40
N GLU A 4 20.19 1.17 -1.90
CA GLU A 4 19.54 1.08 -0.61
C GLU A 4 18.46 0.01 -0.66
N LYS A 5 18.37 -0.76 0.42
CA LYS A 5 17.38 -1.81 0.57
C LYS A 5 16.04 -1.19 0.95
N LEU A 6 15.03 -1.38 0.13
CA LEU A 6 13.69 -0.87 0.42
C LEU A 6 13.02 -1.70 1.53
N THR A 7 12.23 -1.04 2.34
CA THR A 7 11.44 -1.69 3.39
C THR A 7 9.96 -1.47 3.10
N PHE A 8 9.23 -2.57 3.01
CA PHE A 8 7.79 -2.55 2.79
C PHE A 8 7.06 -3.09 4.01
N LEU A 9 5.87 -2.57 4.25
CA LEU A 9 4.98 -3.07 5.29
C LEU A 9 3.63 -3.35 4.64
N LEU A 10 3.14 -4.58 4.79
CA LEU A 10 1.79 -4.96 4.35
C LEU A 10 0.88 -5.11 5.56
N ALA A 11 -0.20 -4.36 5.60
CA ALA A 11 -1.26 -4.48 6.59
C ALA A 11 -2.47 -5.14 5.94
N ASP A 12 -2.66 -6.42 6.18
CA ASP A 12 -3.66 -7.28 5.56
C ASP A 12 -3.79 -8.55 6.39
N ASP A 13 -5.00 -9.01 6.67
CA ASP A 13 -5.21 -10.19 7.50
C ASP A 13 -5.25 -11.51 6.74
N ASP A 14 -5.28 -11.48 5.42
CA ASP A 14 -5.41 -12.67 4.58
C ASP A 14 -4.04 -13.28 4.28
N PRO A 15 -3.78 -14.54 4.76
CA PRO A 15 -2.50 -15.20 4.48
C PRO A 15 -2.26 -15.45 2.98
N ASP A 16 -3.31 -15.65 2.20
CA ASP A 16 -3.16 -15.86 0.75
C ASP A 16 -2.68 -14.56 0.07
N ASP A 17 -3.22 -13.43 0.48
CA ASP A 17 -2.78 -12.13 -0.03
C ASP A 17 -1.33 -11.84 0.36
N TRP A 18 -0.96 -12.20 1.59
CA TRP A 18 0.43 -12.07 2.03
C TRP A 18 1.39 -12.88 1.15
N GLU A 19 1.06 -14.13 0.89
CA GLU A 19 1.88 -15.02 0.09
C GLU A 19 2.06 -14.50 -1.34
N ILE A 20 0.97 -14.09 -1.97
CA ILE A 20 0.97 -13.53 -3.33
C ILE A 20 1.76 -12.23 -3.38
N PHE A 21 1.60 -11.38 -2.37
CA PHE A 21 2.29 -10.10 -2.27
C PHE A 21 3.80 -10.29 -2.18
N GLN A 22 4.25 -11.22 -1.34
CA GLN A 22 5.68 -11.56 -1.24
C GLN A 22 6.24 -12.01 -2.57
N GLU A 23 5.54 -12.91 -3.25
CA GLU A 23 5.94 -13.42 -4.55
C GLU A 23 6.03 -12.31 -5.59
N GLY A 24 5.06 -11.40 -5.58
CA GLY A 24 5.05 -10.26 -6.49
C GLY A 24 6.24 -9.34 -6.26
N LEU A 25 6.59 -9.07 -5.01
CA LEU A 25 7.75 -8.22 -4.70
C LEU A 25 9.06 -8.91 -5.07
N GLU A 26 9.17 -10.22 -4.88
CA GLU A 26 10.38 -10.95 -5.29
C GLU A 26 10.63 -10.81 -6.79
N LYS A 27 9.58 -10.78 -7.58
CA LYS A 27 9.69 -10.70 -9.04
C LYS A 27 9.88 -9.28 -9.58
N THR A 28 9.43 -8.27 -8.83
CA THR A 28 9.36 -6.90 -9.35
C THR A 28 10.25 -5.91 -8.62
N ALA A 29 10.58 -6.17 -7.35
CA ALA A 29 11.30 -5.22 -6.52
C ALA A 29 12.81 -5.46 -6.53
N PRO A 30 13.61 -4.39 -6.34
CA PRO A 30 15.02 -4.54 -6.02
C PRO A 30 15.18 -5.18 -4.63
N PRO A 31 16.41 -5.37 -4.12
CA PRO A 31 16.61 -5.90 -2.77
C PRO A 31 15.74 -5.17 -1.76
N HIS A 32 15.00 -5.93 -0.95
CA HIS A 32 14.02 -5.36 -0.01
C HIS A 32 13.84 -6.24 1.20
N THR A 33 13.26 -5.65 2.25
CA THR A 33 12.67 -6.36 3.37
C THR A 33 11.17 -6.08 3.39
N ILE A 34 10.40 -7.05 3.90
CA ILE A 34 8.96 -6.91 3.98
C ILE A 34 8.50 -7.38 5.37
N HIS A 35 7.59 -6.60 5.96
CA HIS A 35 6.97 -6.90 7.23
C HIS A 35 5.47 -7.07 7.03
N TRP A 36 4.86 -7.93 7.85
CA TRP A 36 3.44 -8.23 7.74
C TRP A 36 2.72 -7.92 9.06
N ILE A 37 1.64 -7.17 8.97
CA ILE A 37 0.75 -6.86 10.08
C ILE A 37 -0.64 -7.36 9.73
N LYS A 38 -1.22 -8.17 10.63
CA LYS A 38 -2.51 -8.82 10.41
C LYS A 38 -3.67 -8.10 11.09
N HIS A 39 -3.38 -7.12 11.94
CA HIS A 39 -4.39 -6.50 12.78
C HIS A 39 -4.26 -4.97 12.75
N GLY A 40 -5.38 -4.29 12.56
CA GLY A 40 -5.39 -2.84 12.41
C GLY A 40 -4.81 -2.07 13.57
N ASP A 41 -5.01 -2.56 14.80
CA ASP A 41 -4.48 -1.92 16.01
C ASP A 41 -2.95 -1.92 16.05
N SER A 42 -2.32 -2.80 15.29
CA SER A 42 -0.86 -2.90 15.21
C SER A 42 -0.25 -2.04 14.10
N VAL A 43 -1.06 -1.39 13.27
CA VAL A 43 -0.54 -0.64 12.10
C VAL A 43 0.27 0.56 12.53
N LEU A 44 -0.28 1.46 13.35
CA LEU A 44 0.46 2.65 13.77
C LEU A 44 1.72 2.33 14.55
N PRO A 45 1.66 1.44 15.57
CA PRO A 45 2.90 1.04 16.26
C PRO A 45 3.92 0.41 15.31
N GLY A 46 3.47 -0.43 14.38
CA GLY A 46 4.33 -1.10 13.42
C GLY A 46 5.01 -0.13 12.47
N VAL A 47 4.28 0.86 11.99
CA VAL A 47 4.83 1.90 11.11
C VAL A 47 5.93 2.68 11.84
N ARG A 48 5.68 3.03 13.11
CA ARG A 48 6.67 3.77 13.91
C ARG A 48 7.92 2.93 14.16
N GLU A 49 7.75 1.64 14.43
CA GLU A 49 8.86 0.74 14.72
C GLU A 49 9.68 0.42 13.47
N VAL A 50 9.03 0.12 12.37
CA VAL A 50 9.66 -0.35 11.13
C VAL A 50 10.17 0.82 10.28
N GLY A 51 9.43 1.91 10.21
CA GLY A 51 9.76 3.03 9.33
C GLY A 51 9.78 2.64 7.86
N PRO A 52 8.69 2.06 7.31
CA PRO A 52 8.73 1.55 5.95
C PRO A 52 8.83 2.67 4.91
N ASP A 53 9.41 2.34 3.76
CA ASP A 53 9.41 3.23 2.61
C ASP A 53 8.01 3.33 1.99
N ILE A 54 7.29 2.21 1.97
CA ILE A 54 5.91 2.16 1.50
C ILE A 54 5.08 1.28 2.44
N LEU A 55 3.94 1.80 2.88
CA LEU A 55 2.92 1.02 3.57
C LEU A 55 1.82 0.65 2.57
N PHE A 56 1.58 -0.64 2.40
CA PHE A 56 0.42 -1.15 1.68
C PHE A 56 -0.66 -1.50 2.69
N LEU A 57 -1.82 -0.88 2.57
CA LEU A 57 -2.85 -0.93 3.60
C LEU A 57 -4.18 -1.43 3.03
N ASP A 58 -4.67 -2.55 3.55
CA ASP A 58 -6.00 -3.04 3.23
C ASP A 58 -7.04 -2.30 4.08
N LEU A 59 -8.16 -1.96 3.49
CA LEU A 59 -9.26 -1.31 4.20
C LEU A 59 -10.01 -2.28 5.10
N ASN A 60 -10.04 -3.56 4.74
CA ASN A 60 -10.80 -4.59 5.46
C ASN A 60 -9.91 -5.38 6.43
N ILE A 61 -9.22 -4.68 7.31
CA ILE A 61 -8.37 -5.31 8.32
C ILE A 61 -9.11 -5.29 9.66
N PRO A 62 -9.09 -6.40 10.44
CA PRO A 62 -9.80 -6.45 11.72
C PRO A 62 -9.17 -5.52 12.75
N GLY A 63 -9.98 -5.08 13.69
CA GLY A 63 -9.59 -4.09 14.69
C GLY A 63 -9.81 -2.68 14.14
N CYS A 64 -8.81 -1.83 14.22
CA CYS A 64 -8.84 -0.52 13.60
C CYS A 64 -8.81 -0.72 12.07
N ASP A 65 -9.89 -0.39 11.37
CA ASP A 65 -9.95 -0.60 9.93
C ASP A 65 -8.99 0.33 9.18
N GLY A 66 -8.73 0.03 7.90
CA GLY A 66 -7.73 0.75 7.11
C GLY A 66 -8.01 2.24 6.99
N ILE A 67 -9.26 2.64 6.81
CA ILE A 67 -9.61 4.06 6.70
C ILE A 67 -9.35 4.78 8.03
N GLU A 68 -9.71 4.15 9.15
CA GLU A 68 -9.44 4.73 10.47
C GLU A 68 -7.93 4.83 10.72
N CYS A 69 -7.16 3.80 10.36
CA CYS A 69 -5.70 3.87 10.45
C CYS A 69 -5.15 5.05 9.64
N LEU A 70 -5.64 5.21 8.42
CA LEU A 70 -5.21 6.30 7.54
C LEU A 70 -5.57 7.67 8.12
N ARG A 71 -6.77 7.77 8.70
CA ARG A 71 -7.21 9.01 9.36
C ARG A 71 -6.29 9.38 10.52
N LEU A 72 -5.96 8.42 11.35
CA LEU A 72 -5.05 8.64 12.49
C LEU A 72 -3.66 9.03 12.01
N MET A 73 -3.14 8.37 10.99
CA MET A 73 -1.84 8.72 10.42
C MET A 73 -1.82 10.13 9.84
N SER A 74 -2.91 10.55 9.19
CA SER A 74 -2.98 11.87 8.57
C SER A 74 -2.89 13.02 9.58
N LYS A 75 -3.24 12.75 10.83
CA LYS A 75 -3.20 13.73 11.93
C LYS A 75 -1.90 13.68 12.73
N ASP A 76 -1.07 12.68 12.49
CA ASP A 76 0.17 12.48 13.23
C ASP A 76 1.30 13.24 12.54
N PRO A 77 1.99 14.18 13.23
CA PRO A 77 3.06 14.98 12.61
C PRO A 77 4.21 14.14 12.07
N VAL A 78 4.45 12.96 12.64
CA VAL A 78 5.53 12.07 12.20
C VAL A 78 5.09 11.21 11.03
N LEU A 79 3.84 10.75 11.01
CA LEU A 79 3.34 9.77 10.05
C LEU A 79 2.60 10.37 8.85
N LYS A 80 2.23 11.64 8.90
CA LYS A 80 1.41 12.27 7.85
C LYS A 80 2.05 12.25 6.46
N ASP A 81 3.37 12.18 6.38
CA ASP A 81 4.09 12.18 5.10
C ASP A 81 4.52 10.79 4.65
N LEU A 82 4.08 9.76 5.37
CA LEU A 82 4.36 8.38 4.99
C LEU A 82 3.73 8.06 3.64
N THR A 83 4.46 7.35 2.80
CA THR A 83 3.93 6.87 1.52
C THR A 83 3.00 5.69 1.76
N VAL A 84 1.69 5.93 1.59
CA VAL A 84 0.66 4.90 1.79
C VAL A 84 0.02 4.58 0.45
N VAL A 85 0.02 3.30 0.10
CA VAL A 85 -0.73 2.76 -1.03
C VAL A 85 -1.85 1.90 -0.45
N ILE A 86 -3.09 2.26 -0.74
CA ILE A 86 -4.24 1.42 -0.36
C ILE A 86 -4.23 0.19 -1.26
N TYR A 87 -4.39 -0.99 -0.68
CA TYR A 87 -4.37 -2.26 -1.40
C TYR A 87 -5.55 -3.10 -0.93
N THR A 88 -6.64 -3.09 -1.70
CA THR A 88 -7.92 -3.63 -1.25
C THR A 88 -8.78 -4.13 -2.42
N THR A 89 -9.72 -5.01 -2.11
CA THR A 89 -10.72 -5.47 -3.09
C THR A 89 -11.89 -4.49 -3.23
N SER A 90 -12.04 -3.55 -2.30
CA SER A 90 -13.15 -2.60 -2.33
C SER A 90 -12.99 -1.60 -3.47
N ASN A 91 -14.04 -1.47 -4.29
CA ASN A 91 -14.11 -0.44 -5.32
C ASN A 91 -15.20 0.60 -5.02
N ALA A 92 -15.66 0.65 -3.78
CA ALA A 92 -16.71 1.59 -3.36
C ALA A 92 -16.23 3.03 -3.56
N PRO A 93 -17.00 3.86 -4.31
CA PRO A 93 -16.58 5.25 -4.57
C PRO A 93 -16.33 6.07 -3.32
N ASP A 94 -17.08 5.84 -2.26
CA ASP A 94 -16.90 6.55 -1.00
C ASP A 94 -15.58 6.21 -0.33
N HIS A 95 -15.16 4.94 -0.39
CA HIS A 95 -13.87 4.51 0.13
C HIS A 95 -12.72 5.17 -0.64
N VAL A 96 -12.83 5.19 -1.97
CA VAL A 96 -11.82 5.81 -2.83
C VAL A 96 -11.67 7.29 -2.52
N LYS A 97 -12.79 8.01 -2.43
CA LYS A 97 -12.79 9.45 -2.13
C LYS A 97 -12.21 9.76 -0.77
N GLU A 98 -12.57 8.97 0.23
CA GLU A 98 -12.08 9.18 1.59
C GLU A 98 -10.57 8.92 1.69
N CYS A 99 -10.09 7.85 1.09
CA CYS A 99 -8.66 7.55 1.06
C CYS A 99 -7.87 8.65 0.35
N TYR A 100 -8.41 9.16 -0.75
CA TYR A 100 -7.80 10.28 -1.46
C TYR A 100 -7.71 11.52 -0.57
N SER A 101 -8.81 11.87 0.09
CA SER A 101 -8.87 13.03 0.98
C SER A 101 -7.91 12.92 2.16
N LEU A 102 -7.70 11.71 2.66
CA LEU A 102 -6.83 11.45 3.80
C LEU A 102 -5.35 11.35 3.43
N GLY A 103 -5.02 11.46 2.15
CA GLY A 103 -3.63 11.60 1.75
C GLY A 103 -2.92 10.35 1.27
N ALA A 104 -3.65 9.26 1.01
CA ALA A 104 -3.04 8.11 0.36
C ALA A 104 -2.46 8.51 -1.00
N CYS A 105 -1.35 7.90 -1.38
CA CYS A 105 -0.68 8.22 -2.63
C CYS A 105 -1.38 7.58 -3.83
N ARG A 106 -1.76 6.32 -3.69
CA ARG A 106 -2.49 5.57 -4.74
C ARG A 106 -3.43 4.58 -4.09
N TYR A 107 -4.39 4.11 -4.89
CA TYR A 107 -5.38 3.14 -4.50
C TYR A 107 -5.28 1.97 -5.48
N LEU A 108 -4.65 0.89 -5.04
CA LEU A 108 -4.40 -0.29 -5.87
C LEU A 108 -5.48 -1.33 -5.60
N LEU A 109 -6.30 -1.62 -6.60
CA LEU A 109 -7.32 -2.66 -6.48
C LEU A 109 -6.66 -4.03 -6.56
N LYS A 110 -7.01 -4.91 -5.60
CA LYS A 110 -6.51 -6.27 -5.59
C LYS A 110 -7.05 -7.01 -6.82
N PRO A 111 -6.17 -7.67 -7.59
CA PRO A 111 -6.60 -8.42 -8.76
C PRO A 111 -7.14 -9.80 -8.37
N VAL A 112 -7.87 -10.43 -9.30
CA VAL A 112 -8.33 -11.81 -9.13
C VAL A 112 -7.27 -12.84 -9.53
N ASN A 113 -6.16 -12.42 -10.13
CA ASN A 113 -5.10 -13.32 -10.59
C ASN A 113 -3.71 -12.74 -10.31
N TYR A 114 -2.72 -13.63 -10.33
CA TYR A 114 -1.32 -13.29 -10.02
C TYR A 114 -0.72 -12.27 -10.99
N THR A 115 -1.06 -12.36 -12.28
CA THR A 115 -0.52 -11.46 -13.29
C THR A 115 -0.87 -10.01 -12.98
N GLY A 116 -2.10 -9.77 -12.55
CA GLY A 116 -2.56 -8.43 -12.20
C GLY A 116 -1.80 -7.83 -11.04
N ILE A 117 -1.52 -8.63 -10.00
CA ILE A 117 -0.79 -8.10 -8.84
C ILE A 117 0.65 -7.76 -9.21
N PHE A 118 1.31 -8.60 -10.02
CA PHE A 118 2.69 -8.31 -10.43
C PHE A 118 2.76 -7.02 -11.23
N LYS A 119 1.83 -6.80 -12.15
CA LYS A 119 1.75 -5.55 -12.91
C LYS A 119 1.45 -4.34 -12.04
N GLY A 120 0.56 -4.50 -11.07
CA GLY A 120 0.24 -3.43 -10.12
C GLY A 120 1.43 -3.04 -9.28
N LEU A 121 2.14 -4.01 -8.72
CA LEU A 121 3.34 -3.77 -7.92
C LEU A 121 4.46 -3.15 -8.77
N GLU A 122 4.64 -3.65 -9.99
CA GLU A 122 5.63 -3.08 -10.91
C GLU A 122 5.34 -1.60 -11.17
N MET A 123 4.08 -1.24 -11.38
CA MET A 123 3.69 0.16 -11.58
C MET A 123 3.97 1.01 -10.34
N ILE A 124 3.62 0.53 -9.16
CA ILE A 124 3.90 1.26 -7.90
C ILE A 124 5.40 1.49 -7.72
N LEU A 125 6.20 0.45 -7.94
CA LEU A 125 7.65 0.55 -7.77
C LEU A 125 8.27 1.47 -8.82
N LYS A 126 7.78 1.46 -10.03
CA LYS A 126 8.21 2.37 -11.08
C LYS A 126 7.94 3.82 -10.67
N LEU A 127 6.74 4.11 -10.17
CA LEU A 127 6.39 5.44 -9.67
C LEU A 127 7.32 5.84 -8.51
N TYR A 128 7.59 4.93 -7.60
CA TYR A 128 8.48 5.19 -6.47
C TYR A 128 9.90 5.57 -6.94
N HIS A 129 10.47 4.78 -7.84
CA HIS A 129 11.84 5.02 -8.33
C HIS A 129 11.94 6.30 -9.16
N GLN A 130 10.86 6.73 -9.80
CA GLN A 130 10.81 7.98 -10.55
C GLN A 130 10.57 9.21 -9.65
N GLY A 131 10.34 9.00 -8.36
CA GLY A 131 9.97 10.07 -7.45
C GLY A 131 8.53 10.53 -7.61
N HIS A 132 7.69 9.73 -8.26
CA HIS A 132 6.30 10.07 -8.58
C HIS A 132 5.27 9.39 -7.67
N LEU A 133 5.71 8.57 -6.71
CA LEU A 133 4.79 7.95 -5.75
C LEU A 133 4.53 8.92 -4.61
N VAL A 134 3.84 9.98 -4.96
CA VAL A 134 3.43 11.06 -4.06
C VAL A 134 1.94 11.29 -4.30
N ARG A 135 1.34 12.18 -3.52
CA ARG A 135 -0.04 12.57 -3.74
C ARG A 135 -0.24 13.03 -5.18
N THR A 136 -1.31 12.58 -5.81
CA THR A 136 -1.61 12.89 -7.20
C THR A 136 -3.00 13.50 -7.30
N ASN A 137 -3.45 13.84 -8.52
CA ASN A 137 -4.83 14.25 -8.73
C ASN A 137 -5.76 13.03 -8.64
N PHE A 138 -7.04 13.27 -8.39
CA PHE A 138 -8.02 12.22 -8.22
C PHE A 138 -8.12 11.30 -9.45
N GLU A 139 -7.96 11.85 -10.62
CA GLU A 139 -8.04 11.13 -11.89
C GLU A 139 -7.01 10.00 -12.00
N ASN A 140 -5.81 10.21 -11.45
CA ASN A 140 -4.73 9.23 -11.50
C ASN A 140 -4.58 8.40 -10.22
N PHE A 141 -5.50 8.56 -9.27
CA PHE A 141 -5.37 7.98 -7.94
C PHE A 141 -5.54 6.45 -7.95
N VAL A 142 -6.58 5.95 -8.61
CA VAL A 142 -6.88 4.51 -8.62
C VAL A 142 -6.08 3.81 -9.70
N ILE A 143 -5.41 2.72 -9.30
CA ILE A 143 -4.78 1.78 -10.22
C ILE A 143 -5.66 0.54 -10.25
N ASP A 144 -6.33 0.35 -11.37
CA ASP A 144 -7.23 -0.78 -11.58
C ASP A 144 -6.45 -1.90 -12.29
N THR A 145 -6.09 -2.93 -11.53
CA THR A 145 -5.28 -4.03 -12.03
C THR A 145 -5.98 -4.82 -13.14
N TYR A 146 -7.30 -4.78 -13.18
CA TYR A 146 -8.08 -5.43 -14.25
C TYR A 146 -7.86 -4.77 -15.61
N LYS A 147 -7.47 -3.52 -15.62
CA LYS A 147 -7.25 -2.75 -16.85
C LYS A 147 -5.79 -2.72 -17.29
N LEU A 148 -4.88 -3.24 -16.48
CA LEU A 148 -3.46 -3.30 -16.83
C LEU A 148 -3.21 -4.45 -17.82
N LYS A 149 -2.47 -4.17 -18.86
CA LYS A 149 -2.12 -5.15 -19.90
C LYS A 149 -0.68 -5.62 -19.80
#